data_ed63e37bb2249cc3b2c5cf21e14745df
#
_entry.id   ed63e37bb2249cc3b2c5cf21e14745df
#
_cell.length_a   1.000
_cell.length_b   1.000
_cell.length_c   1.000
_cell.angle_alpha   90.00
_cell.angle_beta   90.00
_cell.angle_gamma   90.00
#
_symmetry.space_group_name_H-M   'P 1'
#
loop_
_entity.id
_entity.type
_entity.pdbx_description
1 polymer ?
#
loop_
_entity_poly.entity_id
_entity_poly.type
_entity_poly.pdbx_seq_one_letter_code
_entity_poly.pdbx_strand_id
1 'polypeptide(L)'
;IESYDIITYLEAKFPSPTLIPESQRDKVGALLNFEDRLHMDLRALTMRFFVPAAIVQRSDAQLAQYHAAGSGQVRGSADDHKADEMAFWRDMKEHNGVPETRTKAAVEAFPAAFDDHEVALAMRPYLLGETLSVLDIAWYVYANRLRGAGYPLAHLHPRVGAWFAKLDQ
;
A
#
# COMPACT_ATOMS: atom_id res chain seq x y z
N ILE A 1 11.80 -0.20 -10.76
CA ILE A 1 11.50 1.24 -10.54
C ILE A 1 10.41 1.28 -9.49
N GLU A 2 10.70 1.92 -8.39
CA GLU A 2 9.78 2.07 -7.28
C GLU A 2 8.80 3.22 -7.52
N SER A 3 7.58 3.11 -6.99
CA SER A 3 6.55 4.15 -7.10
C SER A 3 7.00 5.49 -6.51
N TYR A 4 7.76 5.46 -5.42
CA TYR A 4 8.34 6.66 -4.82
C TYR A 4 9.33 7.39 -5.75
N ASP A 5 10.14 6.67 -6.52
CA ASP A 5 11.06 7.27 -7.49
C ASP A 5 10.29 7.94 -8.64
N ILE A 6 9.18 7.32 -9.08
CA ILE A 6 8.27 7.90 -10.07
C ILE A 6 7.65 9.19 -9.53
N ILE A 7 7.14 9.16 -8.30
CA ILE A 7 6.54 10.33 -7.63
C ILE A 7 7.57 11.47 -7.52
N THR A 8 8.77 11.18 -7.04
CA THR A 8 9.84 12.16 -6.89
C THR A 8 10.23 12.78 -8.23
N TYR A 9 10.32 11.96 -9.28
CA TYR A 9 10.58 12.45 -10.64
C TYR A 9 9.44 13.37 -11.14
N LEU A 10 8.18 12.97 -10.93
CA LEU A 10 7.02 13.74 -11.37
C LEU A 10 6.93 15.08 -10.63
N GLU A 11 7.17 15.11 -9.31
CA GLU A 11 7.21 16.34 -8.53
C GLU A 11 8.30 17.31 -9.01
N ALA A 12 9.48 16.78 -9.33
CA ALA A 12 10.57 17.61 -9.87
C ALA A 12 10.24 18.16 -11.27
N LYS A 13 9.54 17.37 -12.10
CA LYS A 13 9.20 17.75 -13.48
C LYS A 13 7.97 18.65 -13.58
N PHE A 14 7.01 18.46 -12.66
CA PHE A 14 5.73 19.17 -12.63
C PHE A 14 5.49 19.74 -11.20
N PRO A 15 6.20 20.80 -10.80
CA PRO A 15 6.19 21.30 -9.43
C PRO A 15 4.89 22.05 -9.05
N SER A 16 3.94 22.19 -9.95
CA SER A 16 2.68 22.90 -9.69
C SER A 16 1.49 22.21 -10.38
N PRO A 17 0.45 21.85 -9.62
CA PRO A 17 0.39 21.91 -8.16
C PRO A 17 1.28 20.84 -7.51
N THR A 18 1.94 21.18 -6.42
CA THR A 18 2.75 20.20 -5.67
C THR A 18 1.87 19.26 -4.86
N LEU A 19 2.19 17.95 -4.89
CA LEU A 19 1.59 16.93 -4.04
C LEU A 19 2.43 16.63 -2.79
N ILE A 20 3.67 17.18 -2.76
CA ILE A 20 4.61 17.04 -1.63
C ILE A 20 5.06 18.44 -1.21
N PRO A 21 4.33 19.15 -0.30
CA PRO A 21 4.74 20.45 0.17
C PRO A 21 6.17 20.43 0.73
N GLU A 22 7.03 21.34 0.28
CA GLU A 22 8.45 21.38 0.65
C GLU A 22 8.66 21.37 2.17
N SER A 23 7.84 22.16 2.90
CA SER A 23 7.88 22.22 4.37
C SER A 23 7.51 20.92 5.09
N GLN A 24 6.94 19.95 4.36
CA GLN A 24 6.50 18.67 4.91
C GLN A 24 7.22 17.46 4.28
N ARG A 25 8.23 17.68 3.46
CA ARG A 25 8.90 16.63 2.67
C ARG A 25 9.37 15.44 3.53
N ASP A 26 10.08 15.72 4.62
CA ASP A 26 10.58 14.66 5.52
C ASP A 26 9.45 13.88 6.18
N LYS A 27 8.40 14.59 6.61
CA LYS A 27 7.20 13.97 7.18
C LYS A 27 6.50 13.08 6.15
N VAL A 28 6.33 13.56 4.93
CA VAL A 28 5.73 12.77 3.83
C VAL A 28 6.56 11.53 3.56
N GLY A 29 7.88 11.64 3.49
CA GLY A 29 8.77 10.50 3.32
C GLY A 29 8.60 9.45 4.42
N ALA A 30 8.54 9.87 5.68
CA ALA A 30 8.32 8.96 6.82
C ALA A 30 6.96 8.26 6.75
N LEU A 31 5.90 8.97 6.36
CA LEU A 31 4.54 8.43 6.25
C LEU A 31 4.39 7.47 5.05
N LEU A 32 5.03 7.76 3.93
CA LEU A 32 5.07 6.84 2.79
C LEU A 32 5.88 5.57 3.11
N ASN A 33 6.99 5.69 3.84
CA ASN A 33 7.74 4.53 4.33
C ASN A 33 6.92 3.68 5.31
N PHE A 34 6.05 4.31 6.10
CA PHE A 34 5.12 3.58 6.98
C PHE A 34 4.07 2.82 6.15
N GLU A 35 3.46 3.47 5.17
CA GLU A 35 2.50 2.85 4.25
C GLU A 35 3.12 1.67 3.51
N ASP A 36 4.33 1.83 2.99
CA ASP A 36 5.06 0.81 2.25
C ASP A 36 5.32 -0.46 3.08
N ARG A 37 5.60 -0.34 4.37
CA ARG A 37 5.71 -1.50 5.28
C ARG A 37 4.44 -2.34 5.38
N LEU A 38 3.27 -1.75 5.13
CA LEU A 38 1.98 -2.45 5.11
C LEU A 38 1.65 -3.10 3.76
N HIS A 39 2.52 -2.94 2.75
CA HIS A 39 2.25 -3.41 1.40
C HIS A 39 2.02 -4.93 1.33
N MET A 40 2.81 -5.71 2.07
CA MET A 40 2.67 -7.16 2.07
C MET A 40 1.44 -7.64 2.85
N ASP A 41 0.97 -6.87 3.85
CA ASP A 41 -0.27 -7.14 4.56
C ASP A 41 -1.48 -6.84 3.67
N LEU A 42 -1.47 -5.71 2.96
CA LEU A 42 -2.46 -5.39 1.95
C LEU A 42 -2.53 -6.48 0.86
N ARG A 43 -1.37 -6.95 0.38
CA ARG A 43 -1.28 -8.03 -0.59
C ARG A 43 -1.89 -9.31 -0.06
N ALA A 44 -1.60 -9.68 1.18
CA ALA A 44 -2.15 -10.87 1.81
C ALA A 44 -3.69 -10.83 1.84
N LEU A 45 -4.29 -9.72 2.29
CA LEU A 45 -5.74 -9.56 2.33
C LEU A 45 -6.36 -9.53 0.93
N THR A 46 -5.74 -8.83 -0.01
CA THR A 46 -6.21 -8.78 -1.40
C THR A 46 -6.22 -10.18 -2.03
N MET A 47 -5.13 -10.95 -1.86
CA MET A 47 -5.01 -12.30 -2.42
C MET A 47 -5.90 -13.32 -1.70
N ARG A 48 -6.24 -13.08 -0.43
CA ARG A 48 -7.13 -13.96 0.33
C ARG A 48 -8.61 -13.76 -0.03
N PHE A 49 -9.06 -12.51 -0.18
CA PHE A 49 -10.48 -12.18 -0.21
C PHE A 49 -10.97 -11.56 -1.51
N PHE A 50 -10.10 -10.94 -2.28
CA PHE A 50 -10.50 -10.21 -3.48
C PHE A 50 -10.12 -10.90 -4.78
N VAL A 51 -8.98 -11.60 -4.84
CA VAL A 51 -8.49 -12.26 -6.06
C VAL A 51 -8.62 -13.77 -5.93
N PRO A 52 -9.27 -14.46 -6.88
CA PRO A 52 -9.38 -15.93 -6.85
C PRO A 52 -8.00 -16.59 -6.81
N ALA A 53 -7.78 -17.52 -5.87
CA ALA A 53 -6.51 -18.20 -5.67
C ALA A 53 -5.95 -18.87 -6.94
N ALA A 54 -6.82 -19.41 -7.79
CA ALA A 54 -6.44 -20.03 -9.07
C ALA A 54 -5.76 -19.06 -10.06
N ILE A 55 -6.03 -17.75 -9.95
CA ILE A 55 -5.46 -16.72 -10.83
C ILE A 55 -4.07 -16.28 -10.34
N VAL A 56 -3.81 -16.40 -9.05
CA VAL A 56 -2.60 -15.86 -8.42
C VAL A 56 -1.51 -16.88 -8.17
N GLN A 57 -1.79 -18.17 -8.34
CA GLN A 57 -0.74 -19.20 -8.20
C GLN A 57 0.33 -19.04 -9.28
N ARG A 58 1.59 -19.05 -8.85
CA ARG A 58 2.74 -18.96 -9.75
C ARG A 58 3.47 -20.32 -9.84
N SER A 59 3.81 -20.69 -11.07
CA SER A 59 4.67 -21.85 -11.28
C SER A 59 6.12 -21.58 -10.85
N ASP A 60 6.90 -22.64 -10.62
CA ASP A 60 8.33 -22.51 -10.30
C ASP A 60 9.09 -21.76 -11.39
N ALA A 61 8.75 -21.99 -12.66
CA ALA A 61 9.33 -21.27 -13.78
C ALA A 61 9.05 -19.75 -13.74
N GLN A 62 7.81 -19.36 -13.40
CA GLN A 62 7.45 -17.95 -13.23
C GLN A 62 8.17 -17.31 -12.05
N LEU A 63 8.30 -18.04 -10.93
CA LEU A 63 9.06 -17.55 -9.77
C LEU A 63 10.55 -17.40 -10.08
N ALA A 64 11.13 -18.37 -10.78
CA ALA A 64 12.53 -18.31 -11.22
C ALA A 64 12.76 -17.13 -12.19
N GLN A 65 11.86 -16.91 -13.13
CA GLN A 65 11.92 -15.78 -14.06
C GLN A 65 11.80 -14.44 -13.30
N TYR A 66 10.88 -14.33 -12.36
CA TYR A 66 10.71 -13.14 -11.52
C TYR A 66 11.96 -12.88 -10.67
N HIS A 67 12.54 -13.93 -10.08
CA HIS A 67 13.78 -13.83 -9.31
C HIS A 67 14.95 -13.33 -10.16
N ALA A 68 15.08 -13.82 -11.40
CA ALA A 68 16.15 -13.42 -12.32
C ALA A 68 15.96 -12.04 -12.95
N ALA A 69 14.74 -11.49 -12.95
CA ALA A 69 14.43 -10.20 -13.55
C ALA A 69 14.97 -9.03 -12.72
N GLY A 70 15.30 -7.92 -13.37
CA GLY A 70 15.77 -6.69 -12.73
C GLY A 70 17.23 -6.73 -12.27
N SER A 71 17.68 -5.63 -11.67
CA SER A 71 19.07 -5.45 -11.21
C SER A 71 19.33 -6.05 -9.83
N GLY A 72 18.29 -6.42 -9.08
CA GLY A 72 18.40 -6.78 -7.66
C GLY A 72 18.71 -5.60 -6.74
N GLN A 73 18.60 -4.38 -7.25
CA GLN A 73 18.88 -3.16 -6.49
C GLN A 73 17.79 -2.12 -6.69
N VAL A 74 17.46 -1.41 -5.61
CA VAL A 74 16.61 -0.23 -5.57
C VAL A 74 17.39 0.91 -4.91
N ARG A 75 17.54 2.04 -5.60
CA ARG A 75 18.31 3.21 -5.12
C ARG A 75 19.75 2.88 -4.68
N GLY A 76 20.37 1.92 -5.35
CA GLY A 76 21.75 1.51 -5.04
C GLY A 76 21.88 0.55 -3.84
N SER A 77 20.78 0.15 -3.22
CA SER A 77 20.73 -0.86 -2.15
C SER A 77 20.12 -2.16 -2.66
N ALA A 78 20.30 -3.26 -1.92
CA ALA A 78 19.62 -4.51 -2.20
C ALA A 78 18.09 -4.32 -2.22
N ASP A 79 17.43 -5.02 -3.13
CA ASP A 79 15.94 -4.99 -3.24
C ASP A 79 15.33 -5.97 -2.23
N ASP A 80 15.12 -5.48 -1.00
CA ASP A 80 14.52 -6.27 0.07
C ASP A 80 13.05 -6.60 -0.23
N HIS A 81 12.31 -5.71 -0.94
CA HIS A 81 10.93 -5.96 -1.34
C HIS A 81 10.80 -7.19 -2.24
N LYS A 82 11.78 -7.40 -3.13
CA LYS A 82 11.80 -8.59 -3.99
C LYS A 82 11.97 -9.87 -3.18
N ALA A 83 12.79 -9.85 -2.15
CA ALA A 83 12.97 -11.00 -1.25
C ALA A 83 11.65 -11.32 -0.51
N ASP A 84 10.97 -10.31 0.02
CA ASP A 84 9.68 -10.45 0.70
C ASP A 84 8.58 -10.95 -0.24
N GLU A 85 8.52 -10.43 -1.46
CA GLU A 85 7.60 -10.93 -2.49
C GLU A 85 7.85 -12.39 -2.83
N MET A 86 9.11 -12.78 -3.02
CA MET A 86 9.47 -14.17 -3.30
C MET A 86 9.09 -15.10 -2.14
N ALA A 87 9.30 -14.67 -0.90
CA ALA A 87 8.87 -15.42 0.29
C ALA A 87 7.34 -15.57 0.32
N PHE A 88 6.60 -14.49 0.04
CA PHE A 88 5.14 -14.50 -0.04
C PHE A 88 4.61 -15.51 -1.08
N TRP A 89 5.16 -15.51 -2.29
CA TRP A 89 4.70 -16.42 -3.34
C TRP A 89 5.03 -17.89 -3.06
N ARG A 90 6.16 -18.17 -2.40
CA ARG A 90 6.50 -19.53 -1.94
C ARG A 90 5.54 -20.00 -0.87
N ASP A 91 5.26 -19.16 0.12
CA ASP A 91 4.32 -19.44 1.21
C ASP A 91 2.90 -19.72 0.66
N MET A 92 2.43 -18.87 -0.28
CA MET A 92 1.16 -19.11 -0.97
C MET A 92 1.11 -20.45 -1.72
N LYS A 93 2.20 -20.85 -2.36
CA LYS A 93 2.29 -22.11 -3.07
C LYS A 93 2.25 -23.28 -2.10
N GLU A 94 3.01 -23.24 -1.03
CA GLU A 94 3.09 -24.28 0.00
C GLU A 94 1.75 -24.54 0.67
N HIS A 95 1.00 -23.47 0.96
CA HIS A 95 -0.30 -23.53 1.65
C HIS A 95 -1.52 -23.51 0.72
N ASN A 96 -1.30 -23.55 -0.59
CA ASN A 96 -2.38 -23.42 -1.59
C ASN A 96 -3.26 -22.16 -1.38
N GLY A 97 -2.66 -21.06 -0.99
CA GLY A 97 -3.29 -19.78 -0.70
C GLY A 97 -2.62 -19.04 0.45
N VAL A 98 -3.18 -17.90 0.86
CA VAL A 98 -2.67 -17.15 2.01
C VAL A 98 -3.01 -17.86 3.32
N PRO A 99 -2.03 -18.23 4.16
CA PRO A 99 -2.28 -18.92 5.44
C PRO A 99 -3.12 -18.06 6.39
N GLU A 100 -3.91 -18.74 7.25
CA GLU A 100 -4.76 -18.07 8.25
C GLU A 100 -3.97 -17.19 9.23
N THR A 101 -2.80 -17.66 9.66
CA THR A 101 -1.90 -16.91 10.54
C THR A 101 -1.46 -15.59 9.93
N ARG A 102 -1.10 -15.59 8.63
CA ARG A 102 -0.72 -14.38 7.89
C ARG A 102 -1.93 -13.47 7.68
N THR A 103 -3.10 -14.06 7.39
CA THR A 103 -4.34 -13.31 7.24
C THR A 103 -4.70 -12.55 8.52
N LYS A 104 -4.61 -13.20 9.68
CA LYS A 104 -4.87 -12.55 10.98
C LYS A 104 -3.91 -11.40 11.25
N ALA A 105 -2.62 -11.62 11.10
CA ALA A 105 -1.61 -10.56 11.27
C ALA A 105 -1.89 -9.37 10.35
N ALA A 106 -2.22 -9.62 9.07
CA ALA A 106 -2.54 -8.58 8.12
C ALA A 106 -3.83 -7.80 8.49
N VAL A 107 -4.86 -8.47 9.00
CA VAL A 107 -6.08 -7.78 9.49
C VAL A 107 -5.77 -6.84 10.66
N GLU A 108 -4.88 -7.25 11.58
CA GLU A 108 -4.51 -6.48 12.77
C GLU A 108 -3.61 -5.26 12.44
N ALA A 109 -2.99 -5.23 11.26
CA ALA A 109 -2.06 -4.17 10.88
C ALA A 109 -2.73 -2.83 10.51
N PHE A 110 -3.98 -2.84 10.03
CA PHE A 110 -4.62 -1.66 9.47
C PHE A 110 -5.42 -0.78 10.43
N PRO A 111 -6.08 -1.29 11.50
CA PRO A 111 -6.91 -0.46 12.37
C PRO A 111 -6.17 0.74 12.93
N ALA A 112 -4.96 0.57 13.46
CA ALA A 112 -4.16 1.66 14.03
C ALA A 112 -3.81 2.73 12.98
N ALA A 113 -3.46 2.33 11.75
CA ALA A 113 -3.16 3.27 10.68
C ALA A 113 -4.39 4.11 10.29
N PHE A 114 -5.57 3.49 10.23
CA PHE A 114 -6.80 4.23 9.95
C PHE A 114 -7.28 5.07 11.13
N ASP A 115 -7.02 4.68 12.38
CA ASP A 115 -7.29 5.50 13.55
C ASP A 115 -6.47 6.80 13.52
N ASP A 116 -5.21 6.75 13.11
CA ASP A 116 -4.38 7.93 12.89
C ASP A 116 -4.96 8.84 11.78
N HIS A 117 -5.50 8.24 10.71
CA HIS A 117 -6.18 8.99 9.66
C HIS A 117 -7.51 9.58 10.12
N GLU A 118 -8.28 8.88 10.95
CA GLU A 118 -9.50 9.43 11.58
C GLU A 118 -9.19 10.69 12.38
N VAL A 119 -8.11 10.69 13.16
CA VAL A 119 -7.65 11.87 13.90
C VAL A 119 -7.25 13.00 12.95
N ALA A 120 -6.49 12.69 11.91
CA ALA A 120 -6.07 13.67 10.92
C ALA A 120 -7.25 14.32 10.19
N LEU A 121 -8.19 13.51 9.73
CA LEU A 121 -9.38 13.94 8.97
C LEU A 121 -10.46 14.60 9.84
N ALA A 122 -10.36 14.53 11.15
CA ALA A 122 -11.21 15.31 12.05
C ALA A 122 -10.95 16.83 11.97
N MET A 123 -9.73 17.23 11.57
CA MET A 123 -9.25 18.60 11.59
C MET A 123 -9.05 19.21 10.20
N ARG A 124 -9.11 18.40 9.15
CA ARG A 124 -8.73 18.83 7.80
C ARG A 124 -9.32 17.91 6.73
N PRO A 125 -9.53 18.40 5.49
CA PRO A 125 -10.20 17.65 4.43
C PRO A 125 -9.34 16.56 3.76
N TYR A 126 -8.00 16.58 3.96
CA TYR A 126 -7.04 15.63 3.40
C TYR A 126 -5.98 15.23 4.44
N LEU A 127 -5.25 14.14 4.19
CA LEU A 127 -4.34 13.55 5.18
C LEU A 127 -3.20 14.48 5.65
N LEU A 128 -2.75 15.42 4.80
CA LEU A 128 -1.72 16.39 5.17
C LEU A 128 -2.23 17.80 5.46
N GLY A 129 -3.43 18.16 5.04
CA GLY A 129 -3.93 19.53 5.21
C GLY A 129 -5.14 19.86 4.34
N GLU A 130 -5.15 21.08 3.79
CA GLU A 130 -6.28 21.64 3.03
C GLU A 130 -6.33 21.17 1.57
N THR A 131 -5.22 20.64 1.04
CA THR A 131 -5.10 20.21 -0.36
C THR A 131 -4.73 18.74 -0.48
N LEU A 132 -5.14 18.14 -1.60
CA LEU A 132 -4.77 16.78 -1.95
C LEU A 132 -3.24 16.62 -1.95
N SER A 133 -2.76 15.53 -1.41
CA SER A 133 -1.35 15.20 -1.33
C SER A 133 -1.05 13.79 -1.87
N VAL A 134 0.22 13.48 -2.02
CA VAL A 134 0.65 12.12 -2.41
C VAL A 134 0.20 11.06 -1.40
N LEU A 135 0.06 11.41 -0.12
CA LEU A 135 -0.45 10.48 0.91
C LEU A 135 -1.91 10.10 0.68
N ASP A 136 -2.73 11.06 0.25
CA ASP A 136 -4.11 10.77 -0.08
C ASP A 136 -4.20 9.79 -1.25
N ILE A 137 -3.33 9.93 -2.26
CA ILE A 137 -3.26 9.02 -3.40
C ILE A 137 -2.82 7.62 -2.96
N ALA A 138 -1.75 7.51 -2.17
CA ALA A 138 -1.23 6.24 -1.67
C ALA A 138 -2.29 5.50 -0.83
N TRP A 139 -2.84 6.15 0.18
CA TRP A 139 -3.82 5.55 1.08
C TRP A 139 -5.19 5.29 0.43
N TYR A 140 -5.56 6.04 -0.62
CA TYR A 140 -6.74 5.73 -1.42
C TYR A 140 -6.63 4.33 -2.05
N VAL A 141 -5.46 3.98 -2.60
CA VAL A 141 -5.22 2.65 -3.18
C VAL A 141 -5.39 1.54 -2.12
N TYR A 142 -4.87 1.76 -0.91
CA TYR A 142 -5.00 0.82 0.21
C TYR A 142 -6.46 0.68 0.66
N ALA A 143 -7.14 1.80 0.88
CA ALA A 143 -8.54 1.82 1.28
C ALA A 143 -9.44 1.13 0.24
N ASN A 144 -9.22 1.37 -1.05
CA ASN A 144 -9.96 0.74 -2.13
C ASN A 144 -9.77 -0.79 -2.16
N ARG A 145 -8.53 -1.25 -2.02
CA ARG A 145 -8.24 -2.69 -1.99
C ARG A 145 -8.81 -3.39 -0.76
N LEU A 146 -8.69 -2.77 0.41
CA LEU A 146 -9.23 -3.30 1.66
C LEU A 146 -10.76 -3.35 1.63
N ARG A 147 -11.41 -2.32 1.10
CA ARG A 147 -12.86 -2.32 0.85
C ARG A 147 -13.26 -3.49 -0.07
N GLY A 148 -12.54 -3.69 -1.16
CA GLY A 148 -12.74 -4.82 -2.06
C GLY A 148 -12.53 -6.18 -1.40
N ALA A 149 -11.63 -6.27 -0.42
CA ALA A 149 -11.42 -7.45 0.42
C ALA A 149 -12.46 -7.62 1.55
N GLY A 150 -13.44 -6.72 1.68
CA GLY A 150 -14.51 -6.81 2.68
C GLY A 150 -14.24 -6.06 3.99
N TYR A 151 -13.16 -5.25 4.06
CA TYR A 151 -12.89 -4.43 5.25
C TYR A 151 -13.99 -3.36 5.41
N PRO A 152 -14.67 -3.28 6.59
CA PRO A 152 -15.80 -2.40 6.78
C PRO A 152 -15.38 -0.95 7.09
N LEU A 153 -14.63 -0.34 6.14
CA LEU A 153 -13.95 0.95 6.28
C LEU A 153 -14.84 2.05 6.85
N ALA A 154 -15.99 2.32 6.21
CA ALA A 154 -16.88 3.40 6.62
C ALA A 154 -17.57 3.15 7.97
N HIS A 155 -17.69 1.88 8.39
CA HIS A 155 -18.27 1.52 9.67
C HIS A 155 -17.30 1.71 10.83
N LEU A 156 -16.05 1.27 10.65
CA LEU A 156 -15.00 1.36 11.68
C LEU A 156 -14.34 2.73 11.71
N HIS A 157 -14.18 3.36 10.53
CA HIS A 157 -13.47 4.62 10.35
C HIS A 157 -14.33 5.59 9.50
N PRO A 158 -15.35 6.23 10.09
CA PRO A 158 -16.35 6.99 9.33
C PRO A 158 -15.80 8.21 8.60
N ARG A 159 -14.76 8.88 9.13
CA ARG A 159 -14.11 10.02 8.45
C ARG A 159 -13.24 9.54 7.28
N VAL A 160 -12.51 8.45 7.46
CA VAL A 160 -11.77 7.80 6.36
C VAL A 160 -12.73 7.33 5.29
N GLY A 161 -13.89 6.77 5.67
CA GLY A 161 -14.95 6.41 4.74
C GLY A 161 -15.49 7.59 3.94
N ALA A 162 -15.73 8.73 4.59
CA ALA A 162 -16.17 9.96 3.93
C ALA A 162 -15.08 10.55 3.01
N TRP A 163 -13.84 10.58 3.46
CA TRP A 163 -12.67 10.98 2.67
C TRP A 163 -12.50 10.10 1.43
N PHE A 164 -12.60 8.76 1.61
CA PHE A 164 -12.55 7.82 0.50
C PHE A 164 -13.65 8.09 -0.53
N ALA A 165 -14.90 8.24 -0.09
CA ALA A 165 -16.03 8.52 -0.98
C ALA A 165 -15.89 9.86 -1.74
N LYS A 166 -15.22 10.84 -1.15
CA LYS A 166 -14.90 12.12 -1.79
C LYS A 166 -13.89 11.95 -2.93
N LEU A 167 -12.92 11.03 -2.79
CA LEU A 167 -11.89 10.77 -3.80
C LEU A 167 -12.36 9.81 -4.89
N ASP A 168 -13.40 9.01 -4.63
CA ASP A 168 -13.95 7.97 -5.54
C ASP A 168 -14.93 8.56 -6.58
N GLN A 169 -15.01 9.90 -6.69
CA GLN A 169 -15.88 10.61 -7.65
C GLN A 169 -15.15 10.82 -9.00
#